data_7a0336b2a1e7f5a3e1272f6558b4d606
#
_entry.id   7a0336b2a1e7f5a3e1272f6558b4d606
#
_cell.length_a   1.000
_cell.length_b   1.000
_cell.length_c   1.000
_cell.angle_alpha   90.00
_cell.angle_beta   90.00
_cell.angle_gamma   90.00
#
_symmetry.space_group_name_H-M   'P 1'
#
loop_
_entity.id
_entity.type
_entity.pdbx_description
1 polymer ?
#
loop_
_entity_poly.entity_id
_entity_poly.type
_entity_poly.pdbx_seq_one_letter_code
_entity_poly.pdbx_strand_id
1 'polypeptide(L)'
;MAYVTEQWNCVIPSVGDQPKVWLAYGTDIHTDADGADFIEDGAAKGMKVNDVVIYVKTTATIGATTHVVTAVTEGGAATMSAAILA
;
A
#
# COMPACT_ATOMS: atom_id res chain seq x y z
N MET A 1 -13.07 5.90 -6.81
CA MET A 1 -11.79 5.63 -6.17
C MET A 1 -10.71 5.55 -7.22
N ALA A 2 -9.61 6.10 -6.94
CA ALA A 2 -8.56 6.22 -7.92
C ALA A 2 -7.21 5.99 -7.27
N TYR A 3 -6.46 5.05 -7.82
CA TYR A 3 -5.08 4.85 -7.44
C TYR A 3 -4.24 5.91 -8.14
N VAL A 4 -3.41 6.60 -7.39
CA VAL A 4 -2.48 7.59 -7.93
C VAL A 4 -1.07 7.18 -7.52
N THR A 5 -0.26 6.82 -8.51
CA THR A 5 1.04 6.22 -8.24
C THR A 5 1.97 7.14 -7.44
N GLU A 6 1.92 8.45 -7.66
CA GLU A 6 2.78 9.40 -6.97
C GLU A 6 2.49 9.49 -5.46
N GLN A 7 1.34 9.01 -5.03
CA GLN A 7 0.94 9.04 -3.63
C GLN A 7 1.43 7.84 -2.82
N TRP A 8 2.12 6.90 -3.45
CA TRP A 8 2.59 5.65 -2.83
C TRP A 8 4.10 5.58 -2.95
N ASN A 9 4.81 5.79 -1.84
CA ASN A 9 6.27 5.91 -1.86
C ASN A 9 6.91 5.03 -0.81
N CYS A 10 8.07 4.45 -1.17
CA CYS A 10 8.87 3.68 -0.24
C CYS A 10 9.64 4.65 0.66
N VAL A 11 9.42 4.57 1.95
CA VAL A 11 10.08 5.47 2.91
C VAL A 11 11.17 4.77 3.72
N ILE A 12 11.09 3.45 3.84
CA ILE A 12 12.15 2.66 4.46
C ILE A 12 12.51 1.54 3.50
N PRO A 13 13.67 1.60 2.85
CA PRO A 13 14.05 0.58 1.89
C PRO A 13 14.45 -0.72 2.59
N SER A 14 14.43 -1.79 1.81
CA SER A 14 14.87 -3.08 2.28
C SER A 14 16.35 -3.06 2.61
N VAL A 15 16.69 -3.66 3.75
CA VAL A 15 18.10 -3.91 4.14
C VAL A 15 18.26 -5.43 4.15
N GLY A 16 19.04 -5.95 3.21
CA GLY A 16 19.09 -7.40 3.02
C GLY A 16 17.74 -7.93 2.57
N ASP A 17 17.17 -8.88 3.30
CA ASP A 17 15.89 -9.49 2.98
C ASP A 17 14.72 -8.91 3.77
N GLN A 18 14.92 -7.78 4.44
CA GLN A 18 13.87 -7.19 5.26
C GLN A 18 12.77 -6.57 4.43
N PRO A 19 11.52 -6.59 4.92
CA PRO A 19 10.42 -5.91 4.25
C PRO A 19 10.65 -4.40 4.18
N LYS A 20 10.13 -3.78 3.13
CA LYS A 20 10.12 -2.32 3.00
C LYS A 20 8.93 -1.75 3.76
N VAL A 21 8.99 -0.45 4.04
CA VAL A 21 7.85 0.30 4.55
C VAL A 21 7.47 1.36 3.53
N TRP A 22 6.18 1.36 3.17
CA TRP A 22 5.63 2.30 2.20
C TRP A 22 4.71 3.27 2.93
N LEU A 23 4.75 4.53 2.52
CA LEU A 23 3.82 5.54 3.01
C LEU A 23 2.94 5.96 1.85
N ALA A 24 1.63 5.86 2.03
CA ALA A 24 0.67 6.21 1.01
C ALA A 24 -0.38 7.15 1.58
N TYR A 25 -0.99 7.93 0.70
CA TYR A 25 -2.09 8.79 1.10
C TYR A 25 -3.10 8.89 -0.03
N GLY A 26 -4.32 9.27 0.32
CA GLY A 26 -5.37 9.43 -0.67
C GLY A 26 -6.67 9.83 -0.02
N THR A 27 -7.71 9.92 -0.85
CA THR A 27 -9.05 10.31 -0.40
C THR A 27 -9.98 9.10 -0.21
N ASP A 28 -9.59 7.93 -0.70
CA ASP A 28 -10.39 6.71 -0.57
C ASP A 28 -10.30 6.16 0.85
N ILE A 29 -11.37 5.53 1.32
CA ILE A 29 -11.32 4.83 2.61
C ILE A 29 -10.43 3.59 2.47
N HIS A 30 -9.87 3.13 3.60
CA HIS A 30 -8.91 2.03 3.56
C HIS A 30 -9.51 0.74 3.00
N THR A 31 -10.81 0.51 3.18
CA THR A 31 -11.47 -0.67 2.62
C THR A 31 -11.50 -0.67 1.10
N ASP A 32 -11.48 0.50 0.47
CA ASP A 32 -11.35 0.61 -0.98
C ASP A 32 -9.89 0.43 -1.40
N ALA A 33 -8.98 1.09 -0.68
CA ALA A 33 -7.57 1.05 -1.01
C ALA A 33 -6.96 -0.35 -0.82
N ASP A 34 -7.49 -1.15 0.11
CA ASP A 34 -6.99 -2.51 0.32
C ASP A 34 -7.73 -3.56 -0.53
N GLY A 35 -8.55 -3.12 -1.48
CA GLY A 35 -9.19 -4.02 -2.40
C GLY A 35 -8.20 -4.72 -3.32
N ALA A 36 -8.63 -5.84 -3.91
CA ALA A 36 -7.77 -6.63 -4.77
C ALA A 36 -7.24 -5.79 -5.95
N ASP A 37 -5.94 -5.85 -6.17
CA ASP A 37 -5.27 -5.20 -7.30
C ASP A 37 -5.42 -3.68 -7.32
N PHE A 38 -5.74 -3.05 -6.19
CA PHE A 38 -5.89 -1.59 -6.13
C PHE A 38 -4.59 -0.87 -6.51
N ILE A 39 -3.44 -1.37 -6.08
CA ILE A 39 -2.14 -0.76 -6.36
C ILE A 39 -1.70 -1.24 -7.74
N GLU A 40 -2.13 -0.52 -8.78
CA GLU A 40 -2.08 -1.00 -10.17
C GLU A 40 -0.67 -1.24 -10.69
N ASP A 41 0.31 -0.51 -10.19
CA ASP A 41 1.70 -0.64 -10.61
C ASP A 41 2.62 -1.11 -9.48
N GLY A 42 2.09 -1.88 -8.54
CA GLY A 42 2.85 -2.32 -7.37
C GLY A 42 4.16 -3.03 -7.73
N ALA A 43 4.13 -3.93 -8.71
CA ALA A 43 5.33 -4.63 -9.13
C ALA A 43 6.38 -3.68 -9.72
N ALA A 44 5.95 -2.71 -10.52
CA ALA A 44 6.86 -1.74 -11.13
C ALA A 44 7.49 -0.83 -10.07
N LYS A 45 6.75 -0.54 -8.99
CA LYS A 45 7.28 0.25 -7.88
C LYS A 45 8.29 -0.52 -7.03
N GLY A 46 8.29 -1.84 -7.13
CA GLY A 46 9.16 -2.69 -6.32
C GLY A 46 8.52 -3.26 -5.08
N MET A 47 7.20 -3.23 -4.99
CA MET A 47 6.49 -3.84 -3.86
C MET A 47 6.68 -5.35 -3.87
N LYS A 48 6.79 -5.92 -2.69
CA LYS A 48 6.90 -7.36 -2.49
C LYS A 48 5.98 -7.80 -1.38
N VAL A 49 5.60 -9.06 -1.41
CA VAL A 49 4.83 -9.65 -0.33
C VAL A 49 5.58 -9.46 0.99
N ASN A 50 4.85 -9.13 2.04
CA ASN A 50 5.32 -8.82 3.39
C ASN A 50 5.79 -7.37 3.59
N ASP A 51 5.79 -6.52 2.55
CA ASP A 51 6.06 -5.11 2.74
C ASP A 51 4.92 -4.48 3.56
N VAL A 52 5.28 -3.51 4.40
CA VAL A 52 4.31 -2.80 5.24
C VAL A 52 3.88 -1.52 4.52
N VAL A 53 2.58 -1.21 4.58
CA VAL A 53 2.03 0.02 4.01
C VAL A 53 1.29 0.78 5.10
N ILE A 54 1.65 2.05 5.28
CA ILE A 54 0.90 2.97 6.13
C ILE A 54 0.11 3.88 5.20
N TYR A 55 -1.22 3.77 5.26
CA TYR A 55 -2.11 4.52 4.38
C TYR A 55 -2.81 5.61 5.16
N VAL A 56 -2.73 6.84 4.66
CA VAL A 56 -3.34 8.01 5.29
C VAL A 56 -4.50 8.47 4.44
N LYS A 57 -5.69 8.52 5.03
CA LYS A 57 -6.85 9.13 4.39
C LYS A 57 -6.85 10.62 4.74
N THR A 58 -6.80 11.46 3.72
CA THR A 58 -6.54 12.89 3.90
C THR A 58 -7.79 13.76 3.96
N THR A 59 -8.95 13.26 3.54
CA THR A 59 -10.19 14.06 3.53
C THR A 59 -11.31 13.32 4.22
N ALA A 60 -12.38 14.07 4.55
CA ALA A 60 -13.50 13.63 5.35
C ALA A 60 -13.00 13.21 6.73
N THR A 61 -13.16 11.96 7.14
CA THR A 61 -12.62 11.51 8.40
C THR A 61 -11.13 11.18 8.22
N ILE A 62 -10.27 12.08 8.67
CA ILE A 62 -8.82 11.90 8.54
C ILE A 62 -8.37 10.76 9.46
N GLY A 63 -7.53 9.89 8.94
CA GLY A 63 -7.01 8.78 9.74
C GLY A 63 -5.93 8.01 9.01
N ALA A 64 -5.28 7.11 9.71
CA ALA A 64 -4.23 6.28 9.14
C ALA A 64 -4.46 4.82 9.52
N THR A 65 -4.13 3.91 8.58
CA THR A 65 -4.24 2.47 8.80
C THR A 65 -2.96 1.79 8.35
N THR A 66 -2.64 0.67 8.99
CA THR A 66 -1.46 -0.12 8.65
C THR A 66 -1.90 -1.38 7.92
N HIS A 67 -1.20 -1.70 6.83
CA HIS A 67 -1.49 -2.86 6.00
C HIS A 67 -0.21 -3.60 5.67
N VAL A 68 -0.34 -4.82 5.17
CA VAL A 68 0.80 -5.62 4.68
C VAL A 68 0.47 -6.07 3.26
N VAL A 69 1.44 -5.97 2.36
CA VAL A 69 1.28 -6.45 0.99
C VAL A 69 1.15 -7.97 1.01
N THR A 70 0.03 -8.49 0.53
CA THR A 70 -0.27 -9.92 0.57
C THR A 70 -0.09 -10.62 -0.77
N ALA A 71 -0.15 -9.86 -1.87
CA ALA A 71 -0.02 -10.44 -3.20
C ALA A 71 0.55 -9.40 -4.16
N VAL A 72 1.44 -9.83 -5.04
CA VAL A 72 1.98 -8.99 -6.11
C VAL A 72 1.96 -9.82 -7.38
N THR A 73 1.26 -9.32 -8.40
CA THR A 73 1.24 -9.95 -9.72
C THR A 73 2.49 -9.54 -10.46
N GLU A 74 3.23 -10.49 -10.98
CA GLU A 74 4.45 -10.22 -11.72
C GLU A 74 4.15 -9.27 -12.89
N GLY A 75 4.83 -8.12 -12.90
CA GLY A 75 4.62 -7.10 -13.91
C GLY A 75 3.30 -6.35 -13.82
N GLY A 76 2.59 -6.47 -12.69
CA GLY A 76 1.26 -5.91 -12.58
C GLY A 76 0.95 -5.33 -11.21
N ALA A 77 -0.28 -5.55 -10.76
CA ALA A 77 -0.83 -4.92 -9.57
C ALA A 77 -0.42 -5.62 -8.28
N ALA A 78 -0.46 -4.89 -7.18
CA ALA A 78 -0.27 -5.43 -5.84
C ALA A 78 -1.55 -5.27 -5.03
N THR A 79 -1.70 -6.11 -4.03
CA THR A 79 -2.84 -6.09 -3.11
C THR A 79 -2.31 -6.04 -1.68
N MET A 80 -2.85 -5.15 -0.86
CA MET A 80 -2.50 -5.12 0.55
C MET A 80 -3.62 -5.71 1.40
N SER A 81 -3.28 -6.13 2.61
CA SER A 81 -4.24 -6.73 3.54
C SER A 81 -5.25 -5.70 4.02
N ALA A 82 -6.32 -6.18 4.65
CA ALA A 82 -7.20 -5.31 5.43
C ALA A 82 -6.38 -4.63 6.53
N ALA A 83 -6.91 -3.55 7.09
CA ALA A 83 -6.21 -2.79 8.11
C ALA A 83 -5.87 -3.68 9.31
N ILE A 84 -4.67 -3.52 9.83
CA ILE A 84 -4.19 -4.24 11.00
C ILE A 84 -4.41 -3.36 12.21
N LEU A 85 -5.18 -3.84 13.18
CA LEU A 85 -5.58 -3.03 14.32
C LEU A 85 -4.86 -3.38 15.62
N ALA A 86 -4.07 -4.44 15.63
CA ALA A 86 -3.42 -4.88 16.86
C ALA A 86 -1.92 -4.94 16.72
#